data_1823a8715b0f935f6d3d652eff1b1e2b
#
_entry.id   1823a8715b0f935f6d3d652eff1b1e2b
#
_cell.length_a   1.000
_cell.length_b   1.000
_cell.length_c   1.000
_cell.angle_alpha   90.00
_cell.angle_beta   90.00
_cell.angle_gamma   90.00
#
_symmetry.space_group_name_H-M   'P 1'
#
loop_
_entity.id
_entity.type
_entity.pdbx_description
1 polymer ?
#
loop_
_entity_poly.entity_id
_entity_poly.type
_entity_poly.pdbx_seq_one_letter_code
_entity_poly.pdbx_strand_id
1 'polypeptide(L)'
;MADQVSSNPVTIVVEHLDPELGAWSALEYGCIAREAHASGSRFLLSSVPTSLQMPQDLAATQGLEVEHRSIEEVFADRKSKVCLLDPAAQVELSPADGENFEVFLFGGILGDDPPRGKLFMLHSGDEKILSLIINRPDRTSELRKKGYAGRRLGPKQMTTDTAVRVTRMVVHEKVPLEQIQYLDYPEILINEHERTEMPFRYVKGEDEQPIMPRGMIDLIKKDADHGIDDLI
;
A
#
# COMPACT_ATOMS: atom_id res chain seq x y z
N MET A 1 9.16 -7.93 -34.76
CA MET A 1 10.16 -7.69 -33.72
C MET A 1 9.56 -6.65 -32.82
N ALA A 2 9.10 -7.06 -31.64
CA ALA A 2 8.57 -6.11 -30.66
C ALA A 2 9.78 -5.38 -30.06
N ASP A 3 9.81 -4.07 -30.21
CA ASP A 3 10.76 -3.21 -29.50
C ASP A 3 10.60 -3.47 -28.02
N GLN A 4 11.59 -4.10 -27.40
CA GLN A 4 11.72 -4.12 -25.95
C GLN A 4 12.02 -2.68 -25.55
N VAL A 5 10.97 -1.95 -25.14
CA VAL A 5 11.13 -0.68 -24.43
C VAL A 5 11.88 -1.03 -23.15
N SER A 6 13.16 -0.76 -23.14
CA SER A 6 14.00 -0.82 -21.94
C SER A 6 13.51 0.25 -20.97
N SER A 7 12.47 -0.07 -20.20
CA SER A 7 12.09 0.77 -19.07
C SER A 7 13.17 0.65 -18.01
N ASN A 8 13.79 1.77 -17.65
CA ASN A 8 14.68 1.79 -16.48
C ASN A 8 13.94 1.23 -15.27
N PRO A 9 14.58 0.34 -14.50
CA PRO A 9 13.92 -0.23 -13.32
C PRO A 9 13.57 0.89 -12.34
N VAL A 10 12.30 1.00 -11.99
CA VAL A 10 11.83 1.96 -11.00
C VAL A 10 12.11 1.45 -9.59
N THR A 11 12.39 2.36 -8.67
CA THR A 11 12.52 2.04 -7.25
C THR A 11 11.22 2.40 -6.53
N ILE A 12 10.60 1.42 -5.90
CA ILE A 12 9.47 1.60 -4.99
C ILE A 12 10.04 1.77 -3.58
N VAL A 13 9.62 2.81 -2.87
CA VAL A 13 10.02 3.03 -1.48
C VAL A 13 8.77 3.16 -0.62
N VAL A 14 8.68 2.36 0.43
CA VAL A 14 7.74 2.58 1.52
C VAL A 14 8.51 3.10 2.72
N GLU A 15 8.17 4.28 3.20
CA GLU A 15 8.74 4.84 4.42
C GLU A 15 8.00 4.25 5.62
N HIS A 16 8.69 3.40 6.40
CA HIS A 16 8.12 2.76 7.58
C HIS A 16 8.24 3.71 8.78
N LEU A 17 7.14 4.36 9.13
CA LEU A 17 7.12 5.41 10.16
C LEU A 17 6.68 4.90 11.52
N ASP A 18 6.55 3.58 11.69
CA ASP A 18 6.07 2.95 12.92
C ASP A 18 7.20 2.28 13.71
N PRO A 19 7.10 2.27 15.04
CA PRO A 19 8.03 1.51 15.88
C PRO A 19 7.83 0.00 15.75
N GLU A 20 6.66 -0.45 15.29
CA GLU A 20 6.24 -1.84 15.21
C GLU A 20 5.77 -2.20 13.80
N LEU A 21 5.79 -3.47 13.48
CA LEU A 21 5.30 -4.01 12.23
C LEU A 21 4.13 -4.97 12.50
N GLY A 22 2.91 -4.53 12.19
CA GLY A 22 1.70 -5.35 12.30
C GLY A 22 1.64 -6.43 11.21
N ALA A 23 0.80 -7.45 11.46
CA ALA A 23 0.61 -8.57 10.53
C ALA A 23 0.10 -8.13 9.16
N TRP A 24 -0.79 -7.14 9.12
CA TRP A 24 -1.30 -6.55 7.89
C TRP A 24 -0.17 -5.95 7.04
N SER A 25 0.62 -5.06 7.61
CA SER A 25 1.74 -4.40 6.92
C SER A 25 2.80 -5.41 6.47
N ALA A 26 3.04 -6.46 7.26
CA ALA A 26 3.97 -7.53 6.88
C ALA A 26 3.51 -8.26 5.61
N LEU A 27 2.21 -8.55 5.48
CA LEU A 27 1.65 -9.17 4.27
C LEU A 27 1.73 -8.24 3.06
N GLU A 28 1.41 -6.95 3.22
CA GLU A 28 1.54 -5.95 2.15
C GLU A 28 2.98 -5.81 1.67
N TYR A 29 3.95 -5.66 2.59
CA TYR A 29 5.36 -5.51 2.23
C TYR A 29 5.90 -6.76 1.52
N GLY A 30 5.50 -7.95 2.00
CA GLY A 30 5.84 -9.19 1.32
C GLY A 30 5.23 -9.31 -0.08
N CYS A 31 4.01 -8.81 -0.28
CA CYS A 31 3.37 -8.74 -1.60
C CYS A 31 4.13 -7.78 -2.54
N ILE A 32 4.39 -6.56 -2.07
CA ILE A 32 5.13 -5.53 -2.81
C ILE A 32 6.50 -6.05 -3.22
N ALA A 33 7.25 -6.69 -2.30
CA ALA A 33 8.57 -7.22 -2.58
C ALA A 33 8.56 -8.24 -3.73
N ARG A 34 7.64 -9.21 -3.66
CA ARG A 34 7.50 -10.25 -4.70
C ARG A 34 7.11 -9.67 -6.06
N GLU A 35 6.14 -8.75 -6.08
CA GLU A 35 5.69 -8.11 -7.33
C GLU A 35 6.76 -7.21 -7.95
N ALA A 36 7.46 -6.43 -7.12
CA ALA A 36 8.58 -5.60 -7.57
C ALA A 36 9.69 -6.46 -8.17
N HIS A 37 10.07 -7.53 -7.47
CA HIS A 37 11.08 -8.47 -7.97
C HIS A 37 10.68 -9.11 -9.30
N ALA A 38 9.43 -9.58 -9.42
CA ALA A 38 8.92 -10.20 -10.63
C ALA A 38 8.89 -9.24 -11.84
N SER A 39 8.71 -7.93 -11.60
CA SER A 39 8.70 -6.90 -12.64
C SER A 39 10.07 -6.28 -12.92
N GLY A 40 11.13 -6.73 -12.25
CA GLY A 40 12.46 -6.13 -12.36
C GLY A 40 12.59 -4.76 -11.67
N SER A 41 11.61 -4.37 -10.87
CA SER A 41 11.65 -3.17 -10.04
C SER A 41 12.35 -3.46 -8.71
N ARG A 42 12.83 -2.40 -8.06
CA ARG A 42 13.45 -2.48 -6.75
C ARG A 42 12.44 -2.08 -5.67
N PHE A 43 12.39 -2.78 -4.55
CA PHE A 43 11.59 -2.40 -3.39
C PHE A 43 12.46 -2.16 -2.17
N LEU A 44 12.37 -0.95 -1.62
CA LEU A 44 13.09 -0.51 -0.42
C LEU A 44 12.09 -0.15 0.68
N LEU A 45 12.19 -0.81 1.82
CA LEU A 45 11.50 -0.45 3.05
C LEU A 45 12.46 0.42 3.88
N SER A 46 12.23 1.72 3.91
CA SER A 46 13.10 2.72 4.56
C SER A 46 12.62 3.13 5.95
N SER A 47 13.47 3.80 6.72
CA SER A 47 13.21 4.21 8.11
C SER A 47 12.84 3.08 9.07
N VAL A 48 13.29 1.86 8.79
CA VAL A 48 13.03 0.72 9.66
C VAL A 48 13.84 0.86 10.95
N PRO A 49 13.19 0.86 12.14
CA PRO A 49 13.92 0.93 13.40
C PRO A 49 14.90 -0.23 13.55
N THR A 50 16.12 0.05 14.01
CA THR A 50 17.13 -1.00 14.25
C THR A 50 16.73 -2.00 15.34
N SER A 51 15.78 -1.60 16.20
CA SER A 51 15.19 -2.47 17.24
C SER A 51 14.08 -3.37 16.72
N LEU A 52 13.55 -3.10 15.51
CA LEU A 52 12.46 -3.88 14.92
C LEU A 52 12.94 -5.28 14.54
N GLN A 53 12.30 -6.29 15.11
CA GLN A 53 12.52 -7.67 14.70
C GLN A 53 11.62 -7.98 13.50
N MET A 54 12.23 -8.06 12.33
CA MET A 54 11.51 -8.41 11.10
C MET A 54 10.98 -9.84 11.19
N PRO A 55 9.68 -10.10 10.91
CA PRO A 55 9.16 -11.47 10.81
C PRO A 55 9.99 -12.30 9.83
N GLN A 56 10.29 -13.53 10.18
CA GLN A 56 11.21 -14.39 9.43
C GLN A 56 10.76 -14.59 7.97
N ASP A 57 9.47 -14.79 7.75
CA ASP A 57 8.89 -14.97 6.41
C ASP A 57 9.04 -13.73 5.55
N LEU A 58 8.86 -12.54 6.16
CA LEU A 58 9.06 -11.27 5.47
C LEU A 58 10.54 -11.03 5.18
N ALA A 59 11.42 -11.25 6.15
CA ALA A 59 12.87 -11.08 5.98
C ALA A 59 13.44 -12.00 4.89
N ALA A 60 12.85 -13.20 4.70
CA ALA A 60 13.22 -14.13 3.66
C ALA A 60 12.58 -13.83 2.29
N THR A 61 11.72 -12.82 2.19
CA THR A 61 11.03 -12.51 0.94
C THR A 61 11.99 -11.92 -0.09
N GLN A 62 12.09 -12.58 -1.23
CA GLN A 62 12.92 -12.11 -2.34
C GLN A 62 12.42 -10.75 -2.84
N GLY A 63 13.36 -9.82 -3.07
CA GLY A 63 13.07 -8.47 -3.56
C GLY A 63 12.83 -7.45 -2.45
N LEU A 64 12.79 -7.84 -1.17
CA LEU A 64 12.76 -6.90 -0.06
C LEU A 64 14.18 -6.40 0.24
N GLU A 65 14.35 -5.09 0.21
CA GLU A 65 15.53 -4.42 0.75
C GLU A 65 15.11 -3.59 1.97
N VAL A 66 15.83 -3.76 3.08
CA VAL A 66 15.57 -3.05 4.35
C VAL A 66 16.63 -1.98 4.54
N GLU A 67 16.19 -0.75 4.84
CA GLU A 67 17.04 0.41 5.09
C GLU A 67 16.61 1.10 6.39
N HIS A 68 17.58 1.40 7.25
CA HIS A 68 17.34 2.08 8.51
C HIS A 68 17.33 3.61 8.38
N ARG A 69 17.97 4.13 7.35
CA ARG A 69 17.96 5.56 7.04
C ARG A 69 16.65 5.97 6.39
N SER A 70 16.31 7.23 6.55
CA SER A 70 15.14 7.83 5.90
C SER A 70 15.35 7.96 4.39
N ILE A 71 14.24 8.09 3.65
CA ILE A 71 14.26 8.41 2.22
C ILE A 71 15.07 9.68 1.91
N GLU A 72 15.02 10.69 2.80
CA GLU A 72 15.77 11.94 2.64
C GLU A 72 17.29 11.72 2.68
N GLU A 73 17.75 10.81 3.52
CA GLU A 73 19.17 10.48 3.63
C GLU A 73 19.62 9.59 2.46
N VAL A 74 18.79 8.62 2.05
CA VAL A 74 19.13 7.68 0.98
C VAL A 74 19.16 8.35 -0.39
N PHE A 75 18.27 9.32 -0.64
CA PHE A 75 18.12 9.99 -1.93
C PHE A 75 18.36 11.51 -1.84
N ALA A 76 19.21 11.96 -0.91
CA ALA A 76 19.46 13.38 -0.65
C ALA A 76 19.91 14.14 -1.91
N ASP A 77 20.76 13.53 -2.73
CA ASP A 77 21.32 14.08 -3.96
C ASP A 77 20.37 13.98 -5.16
N ARG A 78 19.31 13.20 -5.06
CA ARG A 78 18.34 12.90 -6.14
C ARG A 78 16.89 13.18 -5.77
N LYS A 79 16.65 14.10 -4.86
CA LYS A 79 15.32 14.46 -4.39
C LYS A 79 14.35 14.81 -5.55
N SER A 80 14.81 15.47 -6.59
CA SER A 80 14.02 15.82 -7.78
C SER A 80 13.55 14.61 -8.59
N LYS A 81 14.16 13.44 -8.37
CA LYS A 81 13.79 12.17 -9.00
C LYS A 81 12.83 11.33 -8.16
N VAL A 82 12.42 11.83 -6.99
CA VAL A 82 11.47 11.16 -6.10
C VAL A 82 10.07 11.73 -6.30
N CYS A 83 9.11 10.86 -6.58
CA CYS A 83 7.69 11.15 -6.67
C CYS A 83 6.98 10.62 -5.41
N LEU A 84 6.32 11.49 -4.66
CA LEU A 84 5.49 11.09 -3.53
C LEU A 84 4.08 10.71 -4.02
N LEU A 85 3.63 9.50 -3.74
CA LEU A 85 2.23 9.10 -3.94
C LEU A 85 1.39 9.62 -2.78
N ASP A 86 0.65 10.69 -3.06
CA ASP A 86 -0.06 11.48 -2.07
C ASP A 86 -1.51 11.70 -2.49
N PRO A 87 -2.51 11.20 -1.74
CA PRO A 87 -3.92 11.43 -2.05
C PRO A 87 -4.31 12.90 -2.14
N ALA A 88 -3.58 13.80 -1.46
CA ALA A 88 -3.83 15.24 -1.51
C ALA A 88 -3.15 15.96 -2.69
N ALA A 89 -2.36 15.26 -3.50
CA ALA A 89 -1.71 15.85 -4.68
C ALA A 89 -2.75 16.33 -5.71
N GLN A 90 -2.43 17.43 -6.39
CA GLN A 90 -3.31 18.01 -7.41
C GLN A 90 -3.19 17.33 -8.76
N VAL A 91 -2.05 16.68 -9.03
CA VAL A 91 -1.74 16.04 -10.30
C VAL A 91 -1.90 14.52 -10.17
N GLU A 92 -2.59 13.92 -11.13
CA GLU A 92 -2.70 12.47 -11.22
C GLU A 92 -1.44 11.83 -11.81
N LEU A 93 -1.14 10.62 -11.35
CA LEU A 93 -0.05 9.83 -11.90
C LEU A 93 -0.35 9.47 -13.35
N SER A 94 0.65 9.59 -14.21
CA SER A 94 0.56 9.28 -15.63
C SER A 94 1.72 8.37 -16.10
N PRO A 95 1.57 7.69 -17.24
CA PRO A 95 2.65 6.88 -17.83
C PRO A 95 3.95 7.65 -18.07
N ALA A 96 3.88 8.96 -18.33
CA ALA A 96 5.05 9.82 -18.53
C ALA A 96 5.86 10.04 -17.24
N ASP A 97 5.25 9.88 -16.07
CA ASP A 97 5.95 10.03 -14.80
C ASP A 97 7.03 8.96 -14.60
N GLY A 98 6.91 7.80 -15.24
CA GLY A 98 7.97 6.78 -15.24
C GLY A 98 9.26 7.18 -16.00
N GLU A 99 9.21 8.26 -16.79
CA GLU A 99 10.39 8.83 -17.47
C GLU A 99 10.97 10.00 -16.66
N ASN A 100 10.13 10.67 -15.88
CA ASN A 100 10.51 11.84 -15.10
C ASN A 100 11.10 11.47 -13.74
N PHE A 101 10.58 10.42 -13.11
CA PHE A 101 10.96 9.96 -11.77
C PHE A 101 11.58 8.57 -11.79
N GLU A 102 12.54 8.36 -10.90
CA GLU A 102 13.24 7.08 -10.70
C GLU A 102 12.74 6.35 -9.44
N VAL A 103 12.15 7.11 -8.50
CA VAL A 103 11.71 6.63 -7.18
C VAL A 103 10.27 7.03 -6.94
N PHE A 104 9.45 6.07 -6.55
CA PHE A 104 8.06 6.28 -6.15
C PHE A 104 7.92 5.97 -4.66
N LEU A 105 7.62 7.02 -3.89
CA LEU A 105 7.60 7.03 -2.42
C LEU A 105 6.17 6.93 -1.91
N PHE A 106 5.97 6.05 -0.94
CA PHE A 106 4.71 5.84 -0.23
C PHE A 106 4.92 6.06 1.27
N GLY A 107 3.98 6.72 1.93
CA GLY A 107 3.85 6.64 3.38
C GLY A 107 3.32 5.25 3.74
N GLY A 108 3.95 4.56 4.67
CA GLY A 108 3.43 3.29 5.18
C GLY A 108 2.03 3.47 5.78
N ILE A 109 1.22 2.42 5.73
CA ILE A 109 -0.05 2.40 6.47
C ILE A 109 0.24 2.56 7.96
N LEU A 110 -0.65 3.26 8.65
CA LEU A 110 -0.69 3.36 10.11
C LEU A 110 -0.60 1.96 10.74
N GLY A 111 0.36 1.78 11.65
CA GLY A 111 0.70 0.50 12.27
C GLY A 111 -0.36 -0.17 13.12
N ASP A 112 -1.53 0.40 13.24
CA ASP A 112 -2.67 -0.32 13.77
C ASP A 112 -3.30 -1.14 12.63
N ASP A 113 -3.35 -2.45 12.82
CA ASP A 113 -4.31 -3.30 12.12
C ASP A 113 -5.64 -2.55 12.04
N PRO A 114 -6.40 -2.65 10.94
CA PRO A 114 -7.72 -2.04 10.88
C PRO A 114 -8.44 -2.43 12.18
N PRO A 115 -8.98 -1.47 12.93
CA PRO A 115 -9.32 -1.67 14.33
C PRO A 115 -10.17 -2.92 14.48
N ARG A 116 -9.64 -3.91 15.20
CA ARG A 116 -10.30 -5.18 15.49
C ARG A 116 -11.71 -4.87 15.99
N GLY A 117 -12.72 -5.43 15.37
CA GLY A 117 -14.11 -5.24 15.74
C GLY A 117 -14.79 -3.95 15.24
N LYS A 118 -14.11 -3.03 14.53
CA LYS A 118 -14.75 -1.79 14.04
C LYS A 118 -15.10 -1.81 12.55
N LEU A 119 -14.54 -2.70 11.77
CA LEU A 119 -14.99 -2.94 10.39
C LEU A 119 -16.43 -3.49 10.37
N PHE A 120 -16.81 -4.21 11.43
CA PHE A 120 -18.11 -4.86 11.61
C PHE A 120 -19.28 -3.90 11.91
N MET A 121 -18.99 -2.68 12.39
CA MET A 121 -20.01 -1.73 12.84
C MET A 121 -20.40 -0.66 11.82
N LEU A 122 -19.90 -0.70 10.60
CA LEU A 122 -20.34 0.21 9.52
C LEU A 122 -21.80 -0.01 9.09
N HIS A 123 -22.43 -1.11 9.57
CA HIS A 123 -23.86 -1.38 9.35
C HIS A 123 -24.78 -0.62 10.31
N SER A 124 -24.26 0.04 11.35
CA SER A 124 -25.09 0.69 12.39
C SER A 124 -25.00 2.22 12.42
N GLY A 125 -24.64 2.88 11.33
CA GLY A 125 -24.86 4.33 11.20
C GLY A 125 -24.18 5.25 12.24
N ASP A 126 -23.17 4.79 12.94
CA ASP A 126 -22.55 5.54 14.03
C ASP A 126 -21.48 6.52 13.51
N GLU A 127 -21.86 7.81 13.39
CA GLU A 127 -20.99 8.92 12.96
C GLU A 127 -19.67 9.03 13.76
N LYS A 128 -19.65 8.52 15.02
CA LYS A 128 -18.45 8.51 15.87
C LYS A 128 -17.35 7.58 15.37
N ILE A 129 -17.72 6.47 14.74
CA ILE A 129 -16.74 5.49 14.21
C ILE A 129 -16.12 6.03 12.93
N LEU A 130 -16.94 6.66 12.09
CA LEU A 130 -16.45 7.35 10.89
C LEU A 130 -15.45 8.46 11.25
N SER A 131 -15.65 9.19 12.34
CA SER A 131 -14.74 10.24 12.81
C SER A 131 -13.40 9.70 13.31
N LEU A 132 -13.35 8.50 13.86
CA LEU A 132 -12.11 7.84 14.30
C LEU A 132 -11.28 7.30 13.13
N ILE A 133 -11.94 6.93 12.03
CA ILE A 133 -11.25 6.53 10.78
C ILE A 133 -10.73 7.78 10.04
N ILE A 134 -11.49 8.88 10.07
CA ILE A 134 -11.15 10.15 9.42
C ILE A 134 -10.04 10.91 10.17
N ASN A 135 -9.96 10.77 11.50
CA ASN A 135 -8.96 11.45 12.35
C ASN A 135 -7.62 10.70 12.48
N ARG A 136 -7.32 9.74 11.62
CA ARG A 136 -5.99 9.12 11.60
C ARG A 136 -4.96 10.16 11.13
N PRO A 137 -3.79 10.25 11.79
CA PRO A 137 -2.75 11.14 11.33
C PRO A 137 -2.38 10.77 9.88
N ASP A 138 -2.51 11.73 8.98
CA ASP A 138 -2.07 11.61 7.59
C ASP A 138 -0.53 11.53 7.56
N ARG A 139 0.01 10.32 7.57
CA ARG A 139 1.46 10.07 7.54
C ARG A 139 2.11 10.58 6.27
N THR A 140 1.37 10.56 5.18
CA THR A 140 1.82 11.19 3.94
C THR A 140 2.02 12.69 4.12
N SER A 141 1.32 13.33 5.08
CA SER A 141 1.50 14.75 5.39
C SER A 141 2.92 15.09 5.84
N GLU A 142 3.57 14.22 6.61
CA GLU A 142 4.96 14.44 7.03
C GLU A 142 5.91 14.37 5.82
N LEU A 143 5.68 13.43 4.92
CA LEU A 143 6.45 13.33 3.68
C LEU A 143 6.17 14.51 2.74
N ARG A 144 4.91 14.97 2.68
CA ARG A 144 4.51 16.15 1.90
C ARG A 144 5.25 17.42 2.35
N LYS A 145 5.41 17.63 3.65
CA LYS A 145 6.16 18.76 4.22
C LYS A 145 7.62 18.79 3.75
N LYS A 146 8.15 17.63 3.37
CA LYS A 146 9.52 17.51 2.86
C LYS A 146 9.65 18.03 1.41
N GLY A 147 8.55 18.35 0.72
CA GLY A 147 8.54 19.04 -0.57
C GLY A 147 8.92 18.17 -1.77
N TYR A 148 8.55 16.90 -1.75
CA TYR A 148 8.61 16.03 -2.93
C TYR A 148 7.54 16.40 -3.96
N ALA A 149 7.79 16.11 -5.23
CA ALA A 149 6.77 16.21 -6.27
C ALA A 149 5.67 15.18 -6.00
N GLY A 150 4.42 15.61 -5.84
CA GLY A 150 3.30 14.74 -5.51
C GLY A 150 2.53 14.26 -6.74
N ARG A 151 2.05 13.01 -6.69
CA ARG A 151 1.06 12.45 -7.62
C ARG A 151 0.00 11.69 -6.84
N ARG A 152 -1.27 11.75 -7.31
CA ARG A 152 -2.38 10.97 -6.75
C ARG A 152 -2.78 9.83 -7.68
N LEU A 153 -3.38 8.79 -7.12
CA LEU A 153 -3.88 7.61 -7.83
C LEU A 153 -5.42 7.62 -8.01
N GLY A 154 -5.99 8.80 -8.17
CA GLY A 154 -7.43 8.99 -8.23
C GLY A 154 -8.04 9.33 -6.86
N PRO A 155 -9.39 9.38 -6.74
CA PRO A 155 -10.08 9.97 -5.60
C PRO A 155 -10.32 8.99 -4.43
N LYS A 156 -10.13 7.68 -4.63
CA LYS A 156 -10.45 6.65 -3.63
C LYS A 156 -9.20 6.09 -2.97
N GLN A 157 -9.30 5.86 -1.67
CA GLN A 157 -8.21 5.31 -0.88
C GLN A 157 -7.93 3.86 -1.26
N MET A 158 -6.66 3.50 -1.30
CA MET A 158 -6.14 2.17 -1.59
C MET A 158 -5.27 1.68 -0.44
N THR A 159 -5.11 0.37 -0.30
CA THR A 159 -4.07 -0.24 0.53
C THR A 159 -2.68 0.05 -0.06
N THR A 160 -1.61 -0.09 0.74
CA THR A 160 -0.25 0.24 0.26
C THR A 160 0.16 -0.65 -0.91
N ASP A 161 -0.10 -1.95 -0.81
CA ASP A 161 0.21 -2.89 -1.90
C ASP A 161 -0.57 -2.58 -3.17
N THR A 162 -1.86 -2.22 -3.05
CA THR A 162 -2.69 -1.80 -4.19
C THR A 162 -2.16 -0.51 -4.82
N ALA A 163 -1.82 0.49 -4.01
CA ALA A 163 -1.25 1.75 -4.50
C ALA A 163 0.08 1.53 -5.24
N VAL A 164 0.94 0.66 -4.71
CA VAL A 164 2.19 0.27 -5.37
C VAL A 164 1.92 -0.45 -6.69
N ARG A 165 1.00 -1.42 -6.70
CA ARG A 165 0.61 -2.16 -7.92
C ARG A 165 0.09 -1.22 -9.00
N VAL A 166 -0.84 -0.31 -8.66
CA VAL A 166 -1.36 0.71 -9.59
C VAL A 166 -0.25 1.59 -10.12
N THR A 167 0.65 2.05 -9.25
CA THR A 167 1.80 2.87 -9.67
C THR A 167 2.66 2.11 -10.68
N ARG A 168 2.99 0.85 -10.42
CA ARG A 168 3.76 0.00 -11.33
C ARG A 168 3.03 -0.18 -12.68
N MET A 169 1.73 -0.48 -12.67
CA MET A 169 0.93 -0.58 -13.90
C MET A 169 0.99 0.70 -14.72
N VAL A 170 0.91 1.87 -14.08
CA VAL A 170 0.94 3.16 -14.79
C VAL A 170 2.34 3.47 -15.31
N VAL A 171 3.37 3.39 -14.48
CA VAL A 171 4.70 3.91 -14.87
C VAL A 171 5.56 2.88 -15.61
N HIS A 172 5.38 1.60 -15.34
CA HIS A 172 6.17 0.51 -15.94
C HIS A 172 5.42 -0.15 -17.12
N GLU A 173 4.16 -0.54 -16.91
CA GLU A 173 3.33 -1.17 -17.94
C GLU A 173 2.63 -0.16 -18.86
N LYS A 174 2.76 1.14 -18.57
CA LYS A 174 2.20 2.25 -19.34
C LYS A 174 0.67 2.24 -19.45
N VAL A 175 -0.02 1.64 -18.47
CA VAL A 175 -1.48 1.59 -18.41
C VAL A 175 -2.00 2.87 -17.73
N PRO A 176 -2.78 3.73 -18.40
CA PRO A 176 -3.39 4.91 -17.78
C PRO A 176 -4.34 4.53 -16.63
N LEU A 177 -4.44 5.38 -15.60
CA LEU A 177 -5.27 5.13 -14.41
C LEU A 177 -6.73 4.77 -14.75
N GLU A 178 -7.30 5.43 -15.75
CA GLU A 178 -8.68 5.24 -16.22
C GLU A 178 -8.93 3.91 -16.95
N GLN A 179 -7.85 3.21 -17.34
CA GLN A 179 -7.94 1.89 -18.00
C GLN A 179 -7.79 0.73 -17.02
N ILE A 180 -7.35 1.01 -15.79
CA ILE A 180 -7.24 -0.01 -14.76
C ILE A 180 -8.63 -0.35 -14.23
N GLN A 181 -8.95 -1.63 -14.18
CA GLN A 181 -10.22 -2.08 -13.63
C GLN A 181 -10.13 -2.22 -12.12
N TYR A 182 -11.08 -1.60 -11.42
CA TYR A 182 -11.11 -1.55 -9.97
C TYR A 182 -12.37 -2.18 -9.39
N LEU A 183 -12.25 -2.67 -8.16
CA LEU A 183 -13.35 -2.98 -7.27
C LEU A 183 -13.30 -2.00 -6.10
N ASP A 184 -14.40 -1.27 -5.92
CA ASP A 184 -14.55 -0.30 -4.85
C ASP A 184 -15.32 -0.92 -3.70
N TYR A 185 -14.72 -0.93 -2.52
CA TYR A 185 -15.34 -1.44 -1.29
C TYR A 185 -15.87 -2.88 -1.44
N PRO A 186 -15.03 -3.83 -1.93
CA PRO A 186 -15.50 -5.19 -2.17
C PRO A 186 -15.88 -5.89 -0.87
N GLU A 187 -16.92 -6.71 -0.94
CA GLU A 187 -17.30 -7.61 0.14
C GLU A 187 -16.42 -8.86 0.12
N ILE A 188 -15.86 -9.21 1.28
CA ILE A 188 -15.11 -10.44 1.51
C ILE A 188 -15.96 -11.42 2.31
N LEU A 189 -16.07 -12.65 1.83
CA LEU A 189 -16.77 -13.71 2.53
C LEU A 189 -15.92 -14.21 3.70
N ILE A 190 -16.40 -13.98 4.92
CA ILE A 190 -15.74 -14.44 6.15
C ILE A 190 -16.10 -15.92 6.40
N ASN A 191 -17.40 -16.21 6.43
CA ASN A 191 -17.94 -17.56 6.56
C ASN A 191 -19.26 -17.66 5.76
N GLU A 192 -19.99 -18.77 5.86
CA GLU A 192 -21.22 -19.03 5.09
C GLU A 192 -22.34 -17.99 5.32
N HIS A 193 -22.30 -17.29 6.44
CA HIS A 193 -23.36 -16.37 6.88
C HIS A 193 -22.89 -14.92 7.00
N GLU A 194 -21.60 -14.67 6.81
CA GLU A 194 -21.01 -13.38 7.16
C GLU A 194 -20.09 -12.87 6.04
N ARG A 195 -20.29 -11.59 5.72
CA ARG A 195 -19.45 -10.83 4.79
C ARG A 195 -18.98 -9.56 5.46
N THR A 196 -17.79 -9.11 5.10
CA THR A 196 -17.26 -7.81 5.52
C THR A 196 -16.94 -6.96 4.29
N GLU A 197 -17.35 -5.69 4.33
CA GLU A 197 -17.00 -4.73 3.30
C GLU A 197 -15.60 -4.15 3.59
N MET A 198 -14.74 -4.17 2.60
CA MET A 198 -13.41 -3.58 2.69
C MET A 198 -13.48 -2.07 2.43
N PRO A 199 -12.87 -1.20 3.27
CA PRO A 199 -12.99 0.24 3.14
C PRO A 199 -12.04 0.85 2.09
N PHE A 200 -11.59 0.06 1.12
CA PHE A 200 -10.58 0.45 0.13
C PHE A 200 -10.99 0.10 -1.29
N ARG A 201 -10.34 0.77 -2.24
CA ARG A 201 -10.32 0.38 -3.64
C ARG A 201 -9.21 -0.63 -3.87
N TYR A 202 -9.49 -1.66 -4.66
CA TYR A 202 -8.53 -2.68 -5.11
C TYR A 202 -8.49 -2.79 -6.63
N VAL A 203 -7.38 -3.27 -7.17
CA VAL A 203 -7.34 -3.72 -8.58
C VAL A 203 -8.14 -5.00 -8.69
N LYS A 204 -8.98 -5.09 -9.73
CA LYS A 204 -9.77 -6.28 -10.04
C LYS A 204 -8.89 -7.33 -10.72
N GLY A 205 -8.88 -8.55 -10.20
CA GLY A 205 -8.20 -9.69 -10.79
C GLY A 205 -8.96 -10.31 -11.98
N GLU A 206 -8.31 -11.25 -12.66
CA GLU A 206 -8.92 -11.99 -13.76
C GLU A 206 -10.11 -12.85 -13.30
N ASP A 207 -10.12 -13.26 -12.05
CA ASP A 207 -11.18 -14.00 -11.36
C ASP A 207 -12.33 -13.10 -10.86
N GLU A 208 -12.37 -11.85 -11.29
CA GLU A 208 -13.33 -10.83 -10.84
C GLU A 208 -13.23 -10.49 -9.33
N GLN A 209 -12.20 -10.96 -8.62
CA GLN A 209 -11.97 -10.70 -7.20
C GLN A 209 -10.94 -9.59 -6.99
N PRO A 210 -10.92 -8.94 -5.80
CA PRO A 210 -9.88 -7.97 -5.47
C PRO A 210 -8.51 -8.67 -5.36
N ILE A 211 -7.49 -8.10 -5.99
CA ILE A 211 -6.13 -8.60 -5.82
C ILE A 211 -5.63 -8.15 -4.46
N MET A 212 -5.42 -9.11 -3.57
CA MET A 212 -4.95 -8.91 -2.21
C MET A 212 -3.65 -9.69 -1.93
N PRO A 213 -2.85 -9.28 -0.92
CA PRO A 213 -1.71 -10.06 -0.46
C PRO A 213 -2.12 -11.48 -0.06
N ARG A 214 -1.30 -12.47 -0.41
CA ARG A 214 -1.54 -13.87 0.00
C ARG A 214 -1.59 -13.97 1.52
N GLY A 215 -2.64 -14.59 2.07
CA GLY A 215 -2.90 -14.71 3.50
C GLY A 215 -3.69 -13.53 4.10
N MET A 216 -3.98 -12.47 3.33
CA MET A 216 -4.74 -11.33 3.83
C MET A 216 -6.17 -11.71 4.20
N ILE A 217 -6.84 -12.51 3.38
CA ILE A 217 -8.21 -12.99 3.67
C ILE A 217 -8.22 -13.85 4.93
N ASP A 218 -7.20 -14.70 5.15
CA ASP A 218 -7.10 -15.53 6.36
C ASP A 218 -6.86 -14.66 7.60
N LEU A 219 -6.06 -13.60 7.47
CA LEU A 219 -5.86 -12.63 8.55
C LEU A 219 -7.17 -11.92 8.90
N ILE A 220 -7.92 -11.44 7.90
CA ILE A 220 -9.21 -10.78 8.10
C ILE A 220 -10.21 -11.72 8.80
N LYS A 221 -10.28 -12.98 8.37
CA LYS A 221 -11.15 -14.00 9.00
C LYS A 221 -10.79 -14.22 10.47
N LYS A 222 -9.50 -14.41 10.74
CA LYS A 222 -9.00 -14.61 12.11
C LYS A 222 -9.34 -13.42 13.03
N ASP A 223 -9.22 -12.20 12.52
CA ASP A 223 -9.53 -11.01 13.30
C ASP A 223 -11.05 -10.85 13.53
N ALA A 224 -11.89 -11.29 12.60
CA ALA A 224 -13.34 -11.34 12.78
C ALA A 224 -13.74 -12.33 13.90
N ASP A 225 -13.15 -13.52 13.93
CA ASP A 225 -13.41 -14.55 14.95
C ASP A 225 -13.02 -14.07 16.37
N HIS A 226 -11.88 -13.37 16.52
CA HIS A 226 -11.45 -12.85 17.82
C HIS A 226 -12.32 -11.72 18.36
N GLY A 227 -13.01 -10.96 17.50
CA GLY A 227 -13.95 -9.91 17.91
C GLY A 227 -15.21 -10.44 18.59
N ILE A 228 -15.54 -11.71 18.42
CA ILE A 228 -16.70 -12.38 19.03
C ILE A 228 -16.34 -12.92 20.42
N ASP A 229 -15.13 -13.43 20.62
CA ASP A 229 -14.71 -14.02 21.91
C ASP A 229 -14.50 -12.95 23.00
N ASP A 230 -14.20 -11.71 22.65
CA ASP A 230 -14.06 -10.59 23.60
C ASP A 230 -15.41 -9.99 24.05
N LEU A 231 -16.54 -10.47 23.52
CA LEU A 231 -17.91 -10.01 23.84
C LEU A 231 -18.71 -10.99 24.69
N ILE A 232 -18.14 -12.13 25.08
CA ILE A 232 -18.74 -13.15 25.96
C ILE A 232 -17.99 -13.19 27.29
#